data_4062497ae2bb9453e7455a2c5f868907
#
_entry.id   4062497ae2bb9453e7455a2c5f868907
#
_cell.length_a   1.000
_cell.length_b   1.000
_cell.length_c   1.000
_cell.angle_alpha   90.00
_cell.angle_beta   90.00
_cell.angle_gamma   90.00
#
_symmetry.space_group_name_H-M   'P 1'
#
loop_
_entity.id
_entity.type
_entity.pdbx_description
1 polymer ?
#
loop_
_entity_poly.entity_id
_entity_poly.type
_entity_poly.pdbx_seq_one_letter_code
_entity_poly.pdbx_strand_id
1 'polypeptide(L)'
;MPGTIGLMRILLIEDDTKTSDYIAKGFSEAGHVCDVVGDGRDGLFQAQREAYDVIVVDRMLPGLDGLAIVRSLRAAKVGTSALFLTSIGGVDDRVEGLEAGGDDYLVKPFAFSELLARVNALGRRPPVQEQRTVLRVADLELDLIRREARRAGQVIELQPREFTLLEVLMRGEGRVITKTMLLERVWDFHFDPKTSVVETHISRLRAKVDKPFQAQLLHTVRNTGYSLHAPRTG
;
A
#
# COMPACT_ATOMS: atom_id res chain seq x y z
N MET A 1 -14.79 14.00 -13.10
CA MET A 1 -13.54 14.73 -13.30
C MET A 1 -12.43 13.80 -12.80
N PRO A 2 -11.47 13.34 -13.63
CA PRO A 2 -10.31 12.63 -13.14
C PRO A 2 -9.53 13.60 -12.24
N GLY A 3 -9.26 13.21 -11.00
CA GLY A 3 -8.55 14.05 -10.03
C GLY A 3 -7.21 14.48 -10.61
N THR A 4 -6.93 15.77 -10.55
CA THR A 4 -5.65 16.36 -10.93
C THR A 4 -4.56 15.68 -10.09
N ILE A 5 -3.70 14.91 -10.74
CA ILE A 5 -2.52 14.33 -10.08
C ILE A 5 -1.62 15.53 -9.79
N GLY A 6 -1.29 15.75 -8.52
CA GLY A 6 -0.39 16.81 -8.11
C GLY A 6 1.01 16.63 -8.73
N LEU A 7 1.81 17.67 -8.71
CA LEU A 7 3.23 17.63 -9.04
C LEU A 7 3.92 16.57 -8.18
N MET A 8 4.60 15.62 -8.81
CA MET A 8 5.42 14.61 -8.12
C MET A 8 6.90 14.87 -8.36
N ARG A 9 7.72 14.49 -7.37
CA ARG A 9 9.17 14.45 -7.50
C ARG A 9 9.60 12.98 -7.65
N ILE A 10 10.20 12.68 -8.80
CA ILE A 10 10.56 11.32 -9.22
C ILE A 10 12.08 11.21 -9.26
N LEU A 11 12.65 10.13 -8.69
CA LEU A 11 14.05 9.78 -8.90
C LEU A 11 14.12 8.71 -9.99
N LEU A 12 14.85 8.98 -11.05
CA LEU A 12 15.16 8.03 -12.12
C LEU A 12 16.61 7.59 -11.99
N ILE A 13 16.84 6.28 -11.81
CA ILE A 13 18.16 5.66 -11.76
C ILE A 13 18.30 4.80 -13.01
N GLU A 14 19.01 5.29 -14.02
CA GLU A 14 19.13 4.69 -15.35
C GLU A 14 20.45 5.15 -15.98
N ASP A 15 21.31 4.21 -16.38
CA ASP A 15 22.65 4.49 -16.93
C ASP A 15 22.65 4.78 -18.44
N ASP A 16 21.65 4.26 -19.19
CA ASP A 16 21.49 4.61 -20.59
C ASP A 16 20.94 6.03 -20.76
N THR A 17 21.81 6.93 -21.23
CA THR A 17 21.48 8.36 -21.38
C THR A 17 20.32 8.61 -22.35
N LYS A 18 20.14 7.78 -23.40
CA LYS A 18 19.02 7.96 -24.33
C LYS A 18 17.70 7.62 -23.67
N THR A 19 17.68 6.54 -22.90
CA THR A 19 16.51 6.10 -22.14
C THR A 19 16.17 7.10 -21.05
N SER A 20 17.17 7.56 -20.27
CA SER A 20 16.97 8.52 -19.19
C SER A 20 16.51 9.88 -19.68
N ASP A 21 17.07 10.40 -20.77
CA ASP A 21 16.64 11.65 -21.40
C ASP A 21 15.19 11.56 -21.92
N TYR A 22 14.83 10.44 -22.56
CA TYR A 22 13.47 10.20 -23.03
C TYR A 22 12.47 10.17 -21.89
N ILE A 23 12.78 9.48 -20.81
CA ILE A 23 11.91 9.36 -19.63
C ILE A 23 11.79 10.70 -18.91
N ALA A 24 12.91 11.38 -18.63
CA ALA A 24 12.94 12.65 -17.94
C ALA A 24 12.18 13.74 -18.69
N LYS A 25 12.34 13.80 -20.02
CA LYS A 25 11.58 14.72 -20.88
C LYS A 25 10.07 14.42 -20.76
N GLY A 26 9.67 13.15 -20.86
CA GLY A 26 8.27 12.77 -20.73
C GLY A 26 7.66 13.16 -19.39
N PHE A 27 8.36 12.94 -18.28
CA PHE A 27 7.89 13.38 -16.96
C PHE A 27 7.78 14.89 -16.83
N SER A 28 8.76 15.64 -17.37
CA SER A 28 8.71 17.10 -17.41
C SER A 28 7.50 17.62 -18.21
N GLU A 29 7.23 17.02 -19.37
CA GLU A 29 6.05 17.34 -20.21
C GLU A 29 4.73 17.00 -19.50
N ALA A 30 4.74 15.96 -18.63
CA ALA A 30 3.60 15.59 -17.81
C ALA A 30 3.44 16.45 -16.53
N GLY A 31 4.33 17.42 -16.30
CA GLY A 31 4.28 18.34 -15.16
C GLY A 31 4.88 17.78 -13.87
N HIS A 32 5.78 16.80 -13.96
CA HIS A 32 6.51 16.25 -12.81
C HIS A 32 7.97 16.72 -12.80
N VAL A 33 8.61 16.69 -11.63
CA VAL A 33 10.06 16.91 -11.48
C VAL A 33 10.75 15.55 -11.48
N CYS A 34 11.76 15.38 -12.34
CA CYS A 34 12.52 14.17 -12.45
C CYS A 34 14.01 14.44 -12.23
N ASP A 35 14.55 13.91 -11.15
CA ASP A 35 16.00 13.90 -10.90
C ASP A 35 16.57 12.61 -11.52
N VAL A 36 17.64 12.73 -12.32
CA VAL A 36 18.25 11.62 -13.06
C VAL A 36 19.63 11.31 -12.50
N VAL A 37 19.90 10.02 -12.26
CA VAL A 37 21.19 9.51 -11.78
C VAL A 37 21.55 8.28 -12.61
N GLY A 38 22.77 8.22 -13.14
CA GLY A 38 23.24 7.12 -13.97
C GLY A 38 24.02 6.02 -13.22
N ASP A 39 24.31 6.19 -11.93
CA ASP A 39 25.03 5.24 -11.09
C ASP A 39 24.16 4.74 -9.93
N GLY A 40 24.19 3.43 -9.67
CA GLY A 40 23.36 2.83 -8.65
C GLY A 40 23.70 3.26 -7.21
N ARG A 41 24.98 3.55 -6.91
CA ARG A 41 25.41 4.01 -5.57
C ARG A 41 24.98 5.43 -5.31
N ASP A 42 25.12 6.30 -6.32
CA ASP A 42 24.66 7.69 -6.24
C ASP A 42 23.15 7.75 -6.14
N GLY A 43 22.43 6.89 -6.88
CA GLY A 43 21.00 6.74 -6.80
C GLY A 43 20.51 6.30 -5.40
N LEU A 44 21.17 5.31 -4.80
CA LEU A 44 20.88 4.88 -3.42
C LEU A 44 21.13 6.02 -2.42
N PHE A 45 22.26 6.70 -2.55
CA PHE A 45 22.62 7.82 -1.68
C PHE A 45 21.59 8.95 -1.75
N GLN A 46 21.17 9.31 -2.96
CA GLN A 46 20.18 10.36 -3.17
C GLN A 46 18.80 9.95 -2.66
N ALA A 47 18.35 8.71 -2.92
CA ALA A 47 17.09 8.17 -2.44
C ALA A 47 16.97 8.11 -0.91
N GLN A 48 18.08 8.03 -0.19
CA GLN A 48 18.11 8.04 1.28
C GLN A 48 18.08 9.45 1.89
N ARG A 49 18.51 10.47 1.16
CA ARG A 49 18.66 11.85 1.68
C ARG A 49 17.54 12.78 1.25
N GLU A 50 16.96 12.54 0.10
CA GLU A 50 15.94 13.37 -0.49
C GLU A 50 14.59 12.68 -0.46
N ALA A 51 13.53 13.48 -0.36
CA ALA A 51 12.17 12.95 -0.41
C ALA A 51 11.69 12.84 -1.87
N TYR A 52 11.32 11.64 -2.29
CA TYR A 52 10.74 11.33 -3.58
C TYR A 52 9.37 10.68 -3.41
N ASP A 53 8.46 10.95 -4.34
CA ASP A 53 7.15 10.29 -4.39
C ASP A 53 7.25 8.89 -4.99
N VAL A 54 8.10 8.73 -6.02
CA VAL A 54 8.35 7.46 -6.71
C VAL A 54 9.82 7.39 -7.12
N ILE A 55 10.41 6.20 -7.00
CA ILE A 55 11.72 5.85 -7.57
C ILE A 55 11.47 4.94 -8.77
N VAL A 56 12.01 5.31 -9.93
CA VAL A 56 12.08 4.49 -11.13
C VAL A 56 13.52 4.03 -11.26
N VAL A 57 13.76 2.72 -11.24
CA VAL A 57 15.12 2.17 -11.19
C VAL A 57 15.30 1.09 -12.24
N ASP A 58 16.36 1.22 -13.06
CA ASP A 58 16.79 0.10 -13.90
C ASP A 58 17.29 -1.05 -13.03
N ARG A 59 16.92 -2.25 -13.39
CA ARG A 59 17.41 -3.46 -12.74
C ARG A 59 18.91 -3.66 -12.97
N MET A 60 19.37 -3.39 -14.19
CA MET A 60 20.77 -3.63 -14.61
C MET A 60 21.57 -2.33 -14.62
N LEU A 61 22.11 -1.95 -13.47
CA LEU A 61 22.91 -0.74 -13.31
C LEU A 61 24.39 -1.11 -13.05
N PRO A 62 25.34 -0.28 -13.48
CA PRO A 62 26.73 -0.43 -13.09
C PRO A 62 26.92 -0.17 -11.61
N GLY A 63 27.87 -0.85 -11.00
CA GLY A 63 28.28 -0.66 -9.61
C GLY A 63 27.35 -1.27 -8.58
N LEU A 64 26.08 -0.89 -8.52
CA LEU A 64 25.07 -1.45 -7.63
C LEU A 64 23.78 -1.67 -8.41
N ASP A 65 23.33 -2.93 -8.50
CA ASP A 65 22.11 -3.27 -9.23
C ASP A 65 20.83 -2.74 -8.58
N GLY A 66 19.76 -2.60 -9.37
CA GLY A 66 18.50 -2.05 -8.92
C GLY A 66 17.84 -2.81 -7.77
N LEU A 67 17.99 -4.15 -7.73
CA LEU A 67 17.44 -4.97 -6.65
C LEU A 67 18.15 -4.68 -5.33
N ALA A 68 19.49 -4.59 -5.37
CA ALA A 68 20.29 -4.26 -4.20
C ALA A 68 19.99 -2.85 -3.68
N ILE A 69 19.71 -1.88 -4.57
CA ILE A 69 19.27 -0.53 -4.20
C ILE A 69 17.95 -0.61 -3.41
N VAL A 70 16.93 -1.25 -3.97
CA VAL A 70 15.60 -1.32 -3.33
C VAL A 70 15.67 -2.09 -2.00
N ARG A 71 16.38 -3.23 -1.94
CA ARG A 71 16.62 -3.95 -0.68
C ARG A 71 17.28 -3.08 0.39
N SER A 72 18.28 -2.28 0.01
CA SER A 72 18.97 -1.36 0.92
C SER A 72 18.05 -0.25 1.42
N LEU A 73 17.21 0.31 0.56
CA LEU A 73 16.19 1.30 0.93
C LEU A 73 15.19 0.72 1.93
N ARG A 74 14.70 -0.49 1.69
CA ARG A 74 13.76 -1.17 2.62
C ARG A 74 14.41 -1.48 3.96
N ALA A 75 15.68 -1.94 3.96
CA ALA A 75 16.45 -2.15 5.19
C ALA A 75 16.64 -0.85 5.99
N ALA A 76 16.82 0.29 5.29
CA ALA A 76 16.90 1.62 5.88
C ALA A 76 15.52 2.22 6.22
N LYS A 77 14.41 1.44 6.08
CA LYS A 77 13.02 1.88 6.31
C LYS A 77 12.55 3.03 5.40
N VAL A 78 13.19 3.22 4.26
CA VAL A 78 12.73 4.14 3.22
C VAL A 78 11.57 3.48 2.49
N GLY A 79 10.38 4.04 2.64
CA GLY A 79 9.13 3.47 2.12
C GLY A 79 8.68 4.05 0.77
N THR A 80 9.51 4.86 0.10
CA THR A 80 9.21 5.41 -1.22
C THR A 80 8.88 4.30 -2.21
N SER A 81 7.79 4.46 -2.98
CA SER A 81 7.38 3.48 -3.97
C SER A 81 8.45 3.31 -5.05
N ALA A 82 8.78 2.06 -5.39
CA ALA A 82 9.82 1.72 -6.36
C ALA A 82 9.25 0.94 -7.55
N LEU A 83 9.48 1.43 -8.78
CA LEU A 83 9.16 0.78 -10.03
C LEU A 83 10.43 0.34 -10.72
N PHE A 84 10.53 -0.95 -11.02
CA PHE A 84 11.66 -1.49 -11.78
C PHE A 84 11.46 -1.34 -13.28
N LEU A 85 12.49 -0.86 -13.98
CA LEU A 85 12.65 -1.05 -15.42
C LEU A 85 13.50 -2.30 -15.66
N THR A 86 13.09 -3.17 -16.56
CA THR A 86 13.82 -4.41 -16.81
C THR A 86 13.82 -4.80 -18.27
N SER A 87 14.95 -5.24 -18.78
CA SER A 87 15.06 -5.85 -20.13
C SER A 87 14.72 -7.33 -20.12
N ILE A 88 14.56 -7.95 -18.95
CA ILE A 88 14.32 -9.38 -18.77
C ILE A 88 12.85 -9.57 -18.37
N GLY A 89 12.08 -10.25 -19.22
CA GLY A 89 10.63 -10.44 -19.07
C GLY A 89 10.22 -11.76 -18.41
N GLY A 90 11.15 -12.50 -17.78
CA GLY A 90 10.86 -13.78 -17.14
C GLY A 90 9.94 -13.67 -15.92
N VAL A 91 9.17 -14.72 -15.61
CA VAL A 91 8.32 -14.78 -14.41
C VAL A 91 9.17 -14.72 -13.16
N ASP A 92 10.33 -15.40 -13.16
CA ASP A 92 11.25 -15.47 -12.02
C ASP A 92 11.84 -14.09 -11.67
N ASP A 93 12.16 -13.28 -12.68
CA ASP A 93 12.69 -11.93 -12.49
C ASP A 93 11.67 -10.96 -11.86
N ARG A 94 10.41 -11.16 -12.16
CA ARG A 94 9.29 -10.38 -11.58
C ARG A 94 9.09 -10.72 -10.11
N VAL A 95 9.14 -12.01 -9.79
CA VAL A 95 9.05 -12.52 -8.42
C VAL A 95 10.20 -11.96 -7.58
N GLU A 96 11.44 -12.04 -8.10
CA GLU A 96 12.62 -11.53 -7.41
C GLU A 96 12.56 -10.01 -7.15
N GLY A 97 12.05 -9.23 -8.13
CA GLY A 97 11.82 -7.78 -7.97
C GLY A 97 10.82 -7.45 -6.88
N LEU A 98 9.70 -8.18 -6.81
CA LEU A 98 8.69 -8.00 -5.77
C LEU A 98 9.19 -8.45 -4.40
N GLU A 99 9.93 -9.56 -4.32
CA GLU A 99 10.57 -10.04 -3.08
C GLU A 99 11.64 -9.08 -2.57
N ALA A 100 12.32 -8.34 -3.47
CA ALA A 100 13.24 -7.27 -3.11
C ALA A 100 12.55 -6.05 -2.50
N GLY A 101 11.21 -6.00 -2.52
CA GLY A 101 10.41 -4.90 -2.00
C GLY A 101 10.06 -3.83 -3.03
N GLY A 102 10.17 -4.13 -4.33
CA GLY A 102 9.63 -3.31 -5.41
C GLY A 102 8.10 -3.33 -5.41
N ASP A 103 7.49 -2.23 -5.84
CA ASP A 103 6.04 -2.06 -5.85
C ASP A 103 5.40 -2.35 -7.22
N ASP A 104 6.17 -2.21 -8.30
CA ASP A 104 5.76 -2.51 -9.67
C ASP A 104 6.98 -2.73 -10.56
N TYR A 105 6.76 -3.22 -11.79
CA TYR A 105 7.81 -3.41 -12.79
C TYR A 105 7.28 -3.08 -14.19
N LEU A 106 8.19 -2.68 -15.09
CA LEU A 106 7.90 -2.38 -16.47
C LEU A 106 9.01 -2.94 -17.37
N VAL A 107 8.61 -3.74 -18.37
CA VAL A 107 9.57 -4.39 -19.28
C VAL A 107 9.94 -3.45 -20.43
N LYS A 108 11.24 -3.32 -20.70
CA LYS A 108 11.77 -2.62 -21.89
C LYS A 108 11.65 -3.51 -23.14
N PRO A 109 11.24 -2.98 -24.32
CA PRO A 109 10.85 -1.59 -24.56
C PRO A 109 9.40 -1.31 -24.09
N PHE A 110 9.13 -0.09 -23.64
CA PHE A 110 7.82 0.35 -23.16
C PHE A 110 7.38 1.67 -23.81
N ALA A 111 6.08 1.92 -23.79
CA ALA A 111 5.53 3.23 -24.11
C ALA A 111 5.60 4.16 -22.89
N PHE A 112 5.99 5.43 -23.07
CA PHE A 112 6.02 6.39 -21.98
C PHE A 112 4.67 6.53 -21.27
N SER A 113 3.55 6.45 -22.01
CA SER A 113 2.20 6.48 -21.43
C SER A 113 1.94 5.35 -20.43
N GLU A 114 2.53 4.16 -20.63
CA GLU A 114 2.44 3.06 -19.68
C GLU A 114 3.27 3.35 -18.41
N LEU A 115 4.51 3.81 -18.58
CA LEU A 115 5.36 4.23 -17.46
C LEU A 115 4.67 5.32 -16.63
N LEU A 116 4.15 6.36 -17.28
CA LEU A 116 3.44 7.45 -16.61
C LEU A 116 2.20 6.95 -15.85
N ALA A 117 1.41 6.07 -16.45
CA ALA A 117 0.23 5.51 -15.79
C ALA A 117 0.59 4.73 -14.51
N ARG A 118 1.67 3.93 -14.54
CA ARG A 118 2.17 3.16 -13.39
C ARG A 118 2.76 4.07 -12.31
N VAL A 119 3.59 5.03 -12.68
CA VAL A 119 4.14 6.03 -11.76
C VAL A 119 3.02 6.83 -11.09
N ASN A 120 2.02 7.24 -11.85
CA ASN A 120 0.83 7.91 -11.31
C ASN A 120 0.02 7.01 -10.36
N ALA A 121 -0.04 5.71 -10.60
CA ALA A 121 -0.69 4.76 -9.69
C ALA A 121 0.09 4.61 -8.39
N LEU A 122 1.41 4.54 -8.47
CA LEU A 122 2.31 4.45 -7.31
C LEU A 122 2.33 5.75 -6.49
N GLY A 123 2.41 6.90 -7.14
CA GLY A 123 2.40 8.20 -6.48
C GLY A 123 1.04 8.58 -5.86
N ARG A 124 -0.07 7.95 -6.29
CA ARG A 124 -1.37 8.06 -5.63
C ARG A 124 -1.50 7.20 -4.38
N ARG A 125 -0.56 6.28 -4.14
CA ARG A 125 -0.48 5.68 -2.81
C ARG A 125 -0.27 6.83 -1.83
N PRO A 126 -1.10 6.96 -0.77
CA PRO A 126 -0.75 7.89 0.30
C PRO A 126 0.69 7.56 0.69
N PRO A 127 1.53 8.59 0.97
CA PRO A 127 2.90 8.37 1.43
C PRO A 127 2.82 7.28 2.46
N VAL A 128 3.75 6.29 2.41
CA VAL A 128 3.74 5.12 3.30
C VAL A 128 3.22 5.62 4.64
N GLN A 129 1.95 5.33 4.92
CA GLN A 129 1.45 5.64 6.24
C GLN A 129 2.51 5.04 7.13
N GLU A 130 3.20 5.91 7.90
CA GLU A 130 3.83 5.46 9.13
C GLU A 130 2.94 4.35 9.60
N GLN A 131 3.45 3.11 9.62
CA GLN A 131 2.58 1.99 9.96
C GLN A 131 1.87 2.45 11.20
N ARG A 132 0.63 2.92 11.03
CA ARG A 132 -0.13 3.38 12.18
C ARG A 132 -0.24 2.16 13.03
N THR A 133 0.69 2.07 13.97
CA THR A 133 0.73 0.98 14.93
C THR A 133 -0.55 0.97 15.76
N VAL A 134 -1.28 2.09 15.73
CA VAL A 134 -2.60 2.25 16.33
C VAL A 134 -3.59 2.77 15.27
N LEU A 135 -4.59 1.95 14.94
CA LEU A 135 -5.74 2.36 14.13
C LEU A 135 -6.78 3.03 15.04
N ARG A 136 -7.47 4.04 14.51
CA ARG A 136 -8.51 4.77 15.25
C ARG A 136 -9.73 5.03 14.36
N VAL A 137 -10.91 4.73 14.90
CA VAL A 137 -12.20 5.07 14.30
C VAL A 137 -13.12 5.55 15.42
N ALA A 138 -13.44 6.82 15.45
CA ALA A 138 -14.11 7.48 16.57
C ALA A 138 -13.37 7.23 17.91
N ASP A 139 -14.04 6.63 18.87
CA ASP A 139 -13.51 6.26 20.19
C ASP A 139 -12.91 4.85 20.27
N LEU A 140 -12.86 4.12 19.13
CA LEU A 140 -12.29 2.79 19.03
C LEU A 140 -10.85 2.88 18.56
N GLU A 141 -9.94 2.26 19.32
CA GLU A 141 -8.51 2.17 19.04
C GLU A 141 -8.08 0.72 18.94
N LEU A 142 -7.16 0.40 18.02
CA LEU A 142 -6.56 -0.91 17.84
C LEU A 142 -5.04 -0.78 17.74
N ASP A 143 -4.33 -1.16 18.79
CA ASP A 143 -2.87 -1.22 18.81
C ASP A 143 -2.41 -2.53 18.17
N LEU A 144 -1.77 -2.44 17.01
CA LEU A 144 -1.35 -3.58 16.20
C LEU A 144 -0.10 -4.26 16.76
N ILE A 145 0.76 -3.51 17.49
CA ILE A 145 1.97 -4.05 18.10
C ILE A 145 1.62 -4.80 19.38
N ARG A 146 0.86 -4.15 20.27
CA ARG A 146 0.43 -4.74 21.54
C ARG A 146 -0.69 -5.75 21.37
N ARG A 147 -1.32 -5.76 20.16
CA ARG A 147 -2.53 -6.55 19.86
C ARG A 147 -3.67 -6.31 20.84
N GLU A 148 -3.87 -5.04 21.19
CA GLU A 148 -4.86 -4.59 22.15
C GLU A 148 -5.92 -3.71 21.47
N ALA A 149 -7.18 -3.94 21.79
CA ALA A 149 -8.30 -3.09 21.37
C ALA A 149 -8.79 -2.30 22.56
N ARG A 150 -9.12 -1.00 22.36
CA ARG A 150 -9.75 -0.13 23.36
C ARG A 150 -10.91 0.63 22.74
N ARG A 151 -11.96 0.85 23.53
CA ARG A 151 -13.06 1.73 23.15
C ARG A 151 -13.47 2.59 24.34
N ALA A 152 -13.57 3.90 24.13
CA ALA A 152 -13.80 4.88 25.21
C ALA A 152 -12.84 4.68 26.40
N GLY A 153 -11.57 4.34 26.12
CA GLY A 153 -10.53 4.05 27.11
C GLY A 153 -10.61 2.66 27.78
N GLN A 154 -11.67 1.87 27.56
CA GLN A 154 -11.82 0.52 28.12
C GLN A 154 -11.16 -0.52 27.22
N VAL A 155 -10.38 -1.43 27.79
CA VAL A 155 -9.77 -2.55 27.07
C VAL A 155 -10.85 -3.55 26.67
N ILE A 156 -10.78 -3.99 25.42
CA ILE A 156 -11.68 -5.01 24.85
C ILE A 156 -10.88 -6.27 24.57
N GLU A 157 -11.21 -7.37 25.23
CA GLU A 157 -10.60 -8.66 24.96
C GLU A 157 -11.11 -9.26 23.64
N LEU A 158 -10.23 -9.37 22.65
CA LEU A 158 -10.53 -9.97 21.36
C LEU A 158 -9.82 -11.31 21.19
N GLN A 159 -10.53 -12.28 20.61
CA GLN A 159 -9.91 -13.50 20.13
C GLN A 159 -9.04 -13.19 18.87
N PRO A 160 -8.02 -14.00 18.55
CA PRO A 160 -7.12 -13.72 17.42
C PRO A 160 -7.84 -13.42 16.10
N ARG A 161 -8.89 -14.17 15.76
CA ARG A 161 -9.68 -13.94 14.55
C ARG A 161 -10.56 -12.69 14.61
N GLU A 162 -11.06 -12.35 15.79
CA GLU A 162 -11.81 -11.10 16.01
C GLU A 162 -10.90 -9.88 15.89
N PHE A 163 -9.64 -9.99 16.35
CA PHE A 163 -8.63 -8.95 16.20
C PHE A 163 -8.31 -8.70 14.72
N THR A 164 -8.01 -9.75 13.96
CA THR A 164 -7.73 -9.63 12.51
C THR A 164 -8.95 -9.10 11.75
N LEU A 165 -10.15 -9.53 12.10
CA LEU A 165 -11.39 -9.03 11.52
C LEU A 165 -11.57 -7.54 11.79
N LEU A 166 -11.34 -7.10 13.03
CA LEU A 166 -11.41 -5.69 13.40
C LEU A 166 -10.36 -4.87 12.66
N GLU A 167 -9.13 -5.36 12.56
CA GLU A 167 -8.06 -4.70 11.81
C GLU A 167 -8.46 -4.47 10.34
N VAL A 168 -8.97 -5.50 9.66
CA VAL A 168 -9.41 -5.40 8.25
C VAL A 168 -10.50 -4.36 8.10
N LEU A 169 -11.47 -4.33 9.01
CA LEU A 169 -12.58 -3.37 8.99
C LEU A 169 -12.11 -1.94 9.27
N MET A 170 -11.21 -1.73 10.26
CA MET A 170 -10.67 -0.41 10.61
C MET A 170 -9.77 0.16 9.51
N ARG A 171 -8.94 -0.67 8.85
CA ARG A 171 -8.16 -0.25 7.67
C ARG A 171 -9.05 0.15 6.50
N GLY A 172 -10.26 -0.39 6.44
CA GLY A 172 -11.27 -0.06 5.44
C GLY A 172 -12.30 0.97 5.92
N GLU A 173 -11.96 1.84 6.88
CA GLU A 173 -12.89 2.83 7.45
C GLU A 173 -13.77 3.50 6.40
N GLY A 174 -15.09 3.49 6.63
CA GLY A 174 -16.09 4.08 5.74
C GLY A 174 -16.36 3.31 4.45
N ARG A 175 -15.55 2.29 4.12
CA ARG A 175 -15.74 1.44 2.93
C ARG A 175 -16.50 0.17 3.29
N VAL A 176 -17.22 -0.35 2.30
CA VAL A 176 -17.88 -1.66 2.45
C VAL A 176 -16.87 -2.76 2.11
N ILE A 177 -16.62 -3.64 3.10
CA ILE A 177 -15.80 -4.85 2.91
C ILE A 177 -16.75 -6.01 2.68
N THR A 178 -16.65 -6.64 1.52
CA THR A 178 -17.54 -7.75 1.15
C THR A 178 -17.25 -9.01 1.96
N LYS A 179 -18.23 -9.92 2.03
CA LYS A 179 -18.03 -11.21 2.71
C LYS A 179 -16.87 -12.00 2.12
N THR A 180 -16.73 -12.01 0.79
CA THR A 180 -15.62 -12.68 0.10
C THR A 180 -14.28 -12.08 0.50
N MET A 181 -14.15 -10.74 0.53
CA MET A 181 -12.92 -10.08 0.97
C MET A 181 -12.58 -10.40 2.43
N LEU A 182 -13.59 -10.54 3.30
CA LEU A 182 -13.35 -10.94 4.68
C LEU A 182 -12.91 -12.40 4.79
N LEU A 183 -13.52 -13.32 4.03
CA LEU A 183 -13.12 -14.72 3.97
C LEU A 183 -11.66 -14.87 3.54
N GLU A 184 -11.26 -14.16 2.49
CA GLU A 184 -9.91 -14.15 1.98
C GLU A 184 -8.91 -13.55 3.00
N ARG A 185 -9.16 -12.34 3.51
CA ARG A 185 -8.20 -11.61 4.35
C ARG A 185 -8.08 -12.11 5.78
N VAL A 186 -9.14 -12.71 6.33
CA VAL A 186 -9.19 -13.14 7.75
C VAL A 186 -8.99 -14.64 7.90
N TRP A 187 -9.49 -15.45 6.94
CA TRP A 187 -9.44 -16.91 7.00
C TRP A 187 -8.58 -17.55 5.92
N ASP A 188 -8.07 -16.75 4.95
CA ASP A 188 -7.32 -17.26 3.80
C ASP A 188 -8.14 -18.24 2.93
N PHE A 189 -9.46 -18.00 2.87
CA PHE A 189 -10.36 -18.81 2.06
C PHE A 189 -10.55 -18.17 0.69
N HIS A 190 -10.07 -18.83 -0.35
CA HIS A 190 -10.24 -18.42 -1.75
C HIS A 190 -11.49 -19.06 -2.40
N PHE A 191 -12.40 -19.56 -1.59
CA PHE A 191 -13.69 -20.13 -2.00
C PHE A 191 -14.77 -19.79 -0.96
N ASP A 192 -16.04 -19.88 -1.34
CA ASP A 192 -17.13 -19.74 -0.38
C ASP A 192 -17.36 -21.06 0.38
N PRO A 193 -17.03 -21.12 1.68
CA PRO A 193 -17.20 -22.34 2.47
C PRO A 193 -18.67 -22.66 2.76
N LYS A 194 -19.62 -21.87 2.23
CA LYS A 194 -21.10 -21.99 2.48
C LYS A 194 -21.45 -22.07 3.98
N THR A 195 -20.67 -21.38 4.80
CA THR A 195 -20.84 -21.33 6.26
C THR A 195 -21.12 -19.89 6.72
N SER A 196 -21.70 -19.75 7.92
CA SER A 196 -21.96 -18.46 8.56
C SER A 196 -20.76 -17.97 9.40
N VAL A 197 -19.52 -18.36 9.04
CA VAL A 197 -18.32 -18.05 9.83
C VAL A 197 -18.12 -16.54 9.98
N VAL A 198 -18.30 -15.78 8.90
CA VAL A 198 -18.16 -14.32 8.92
C VAL A 198 -19.24 -13.71 9.83
N GLU A 199 -20.48 -14.07 9.62
CA GLU A 199 -21.63 -13.55 10.38
C GLU A 199 -21.49 -13.84 11.88
N THR A 200 -21.01 -15.03 12.22
CA THR A 200 -20.76 -15.44 13.62
C THR A 200 -19.69 -14.55 14.27
N HIS A 201 -18.57 -14.33 13.58
CA HIS A 201 -17.50 -13.49 14.11
C HIS A 201 -17.90 -11.99 14.14
N ILE A 202 -18.62 -11.51 13.16
CA ILE A 202 -19.21 -10.16 13.17
C ILE A 202 -20.15 -9.99 14.36
N SER A 203 -21.00 -10.96 14.62
CA SER A 203 -21.92 -10.91 15.77
C SER A 203 -21.18 -10.86 17.09
N ARG A 204 -20.13 -11.70 17.25
CA ARG A 204 -19.27 -11.70 18.45
C ARG A 204 -18.50 -10.39 18.59
N LEU A 205 -17.91 -9.90 17.51
CA LEU A 205 -17.19 -8.64 17.50
C LEU A 205 -18.13 -7.48 17.89
N ARG A 206 -19.33 -7.41 17.28
CA ARG A 206 -20.34 -6.39 17.62
C ARG A 206 -20.77 -6.45 19.09
N ALA A 207 -20.87 -7.64 19.66
CA ALA A 207 -21.20 -7.79 21.08
C ALA A 207 -20.13 -7.15 22.01
N LYS A 208 -18.87 -7.07 21.55
CA LYS A 208 -17.75 -6.53 22.31
C LYS A 208 -17.50 -5.05 21.99
N VAL A 209 -17.54 -4.67 20.71
CA VAL A 209 -17.16 -3.31 20.31
C VAL A 209 -18.34 -2.34 20.23
N ASP A 210 -19.58 -2.81 20.09
CA ASP A 210 -20.75 -1.93 19.94
C ASP A 210 -21.75 -2.02 21.10
N LYS A 211 -22.19 -3.23 21.48
CA LYS A 211 -23.27 -3.38 22.47
C LYS A 211 -23.04 -2.69 23.81
N PRO A 212 -21.81 -2.65 24.36
CA PRO A 212 -21.56 -1.94 25.62
C PRO A 212 -21.53 -0.42 25.49
N PHE A 213 -21.59 0.13 24.26
CA PHE A 213 -21.38 1.54 23.96
C PHE A 213 -22.61 2.16 23.28
N GLN A 214 -22.78 3.49 23.41
CA GLN A 214 -23.95 4.18 22.86
C GLN A 214 -23.94 4.25 21.33
N ALA A 215 -22.76 4.45 20.72
CA ALA A 215 -22.64 4.59 19.28
C ALA A 215 -22.27 3.25 18.64
N GLN A 216 -22.98 2.87 17.58
CA GLN A 216 -22.62 1.72 16.76
C GLN A 216 -21.61 2.14 15.70
N LEU A 217 -20.49 1.42 15.59
CA LEU A 217 -19.46 1.65 14.57
C LEU A 217 -19.48 0.58 13.47
N LEU A 218 -19.90 -0.65 13.79
CA LEU A 218 -19.93 -1.78 12.88
C LEU A 218 -21.30 -1.95 12.23
N HIS A 219 -21.39 -1.59 10.97
CA HIS A 219 -22.64 -1.58 10.20
C HIS A 219 -22.73 -2.76 9.23
N THR A 220 -23.94 -3.27 9.02
CA THR A 220 -24.23 -4.27 7.99
C THR A 220 -24.79 -3.57 6.76
N VAL A 221 -24.16 -3.79 5.61
CA VAL A 221 -24.67 -3.36 4.30
C VAL A 221 -25.35 -4.58 3.66
N ARG A 222 -26.67 -4.57 3.62
CA ARG A 222 -27.46 -5.72 3.16
C ARG A 222 -27.01 -6.21 1.79
N ASN A 223 -26.89 -7.52 1.64
CA ASN A 223 -26.46 -8.23 0.43
C ASN A 223 -25.06 -7.87 -0.09
N THR A 224 -24.27 -7.06 0.63
CA THR A 224 -22.95 -6.62 0.18
C THR A 224 -21.86 -7.00 1.16
N GLY A 225 -21.99 -6.62 2.44
CA GLY A 225 -20.95 -6.87 3.43
C GLY A 225 -21.07 -6.03 4.68
N TYR A 226 -19.94 -5.55 5.17
CA TYR A 226 -19.84 -4.82 6.44
C TYR A 226 -18.98 -3.58 6.26
N SER A 227 -19.28 -2.52 7.02
CA SER A 227 -18.46 -1.32 7.09
C SER A 227 -18.28 -0.89 8.53
N LEU A 228 -17.16 -0.21 8.81
CA LEU A 228 -16.85 0.32 10.13
C LEU A 228 -16.58 1.82 10.00
N HIS A 229 -17.38 2.64 10.66
CA HIS A 229 -17.26 4.10 10.65
C HIS A 229 -18.01 4.74 11.81
N ALA A 230 -17.66 5.98 12.15
CA ALA A 230 -18.43 6.78 13.08
C ALA A 230 -19.90 6.97 12.58
N PRO A 231 -20.88 7.14 13.50
CA PRO A 231 -22.22 7.54 13.10
C PRO A 231 -22.16 8.81 12.27
N ARG A 232 -22.91 8.84 11.16
CA ARG A 232 -23.05 10.08 10.38
C ARG A 232 -23.87 11.06 11.21
N THR A 233 -23.25 12.14 11.66
CA THR A 233 -23.98 13.31 12.16
C THR A 233 -24.76 13.87 10.97
N GLY A 234 -26.10 13.75 11.02
CA GLY A 234 -27.02 14.34 10.05
C GLY A 234 -27.02 15.86 10.13
#